data_189e80a6ea8d65c12826e31b6309b0a4
#
_entry.id   189e80a6ea8d65c12826e31b6309b0a4
#
_cell.length_a   1.000
_cell.length_b   1.000
_cell.length_c   1.000
_cell.angle_alpha   90.00
_cell.angle_beta   90.00
_cell.angle_gamma   90.00
#
_symmetry.space_group_name_H-M   'P 1'
#
loop_
_entity.id
_entity.type
_entity.pdbx_description
1 polymer ?
#
loop_
_entity_poly.entity_id
_entity_poly.type
_entity_poly.pdbx_seq_one_letter_code
_entity_poly.pdbx_strand_id
1 'polypeptide(L)'
;MAIRVRAAVPAGMDRRLFCMGALTGMLSACVGGDSSATAAPTATGPTPSPAPAPTPTPAQIGTGAISWPAFSGAFLDPSGRVVDTGNNLISHSEGQGYGMVMACYAGDRDAFGRMWEWTRTTLLRPDGLLSWRYDPAATPPVNDPNNATDGDILVAWALGLAGTRWNQPDWLTQAAAMRVAILSKATVTLAGRRLLLPAEFGFATDGRATLNPAYYVWPALDAFHKLAPGEGWDTIITDGTWLLTQARFGQHQLPTDWVELAADGTLRPAPDRSPWFGFDAVRVPLYAQLGGRSGLARPAVEYWQGQRAAGQTIPAWIDVASGATADYAASAGVEAIVALTVGGTAPAALSDDYYAAVLQVLATLRP
;
A
#
# COMPACT_ATOMS: atom_id res chain seq x y z
N MET A 1 31.28 -33.02 2.24
CA MET A 1 30.34 -32.98 1.13
C MET A 1 28.96 -32.78 1.73
N ALA A 2 28.57 -31.52 1.94
CA ALA A 2 27.35 -31.14 2.63
C ALA A 2 26.33 -30.71 1.57
N ILE A 3 25.27 -31.50 1.44
CA ILE A 3 24.15 -31.23 0.55
C ILE A 3 23.29 -30.12 1.17
N ARG A 4 23.31 -28.94 0.57
CA ARG A 4 22.34 -27.87 0.90
C ARG A 4 20.98 -28.26 0.32
N VAL A 5 20.06 -28.66 1.17
CA VAL A 5 18.64 -28.79 0.83
C VAL A 5 18.10 -27.37 0.71
N ARG A 6 17.83 -26.91 -0.53
CA ARG A 6 16.99 -25.74 -0.78
C ARG A 6 15.57 -26.13 -0.41
N ALA A 7 15.01 -25.52 0.62
CA ALA A 7 13.56 -25.56 0.84
C ALA A 7 12.90 -24.80 -0.32
N ALA A 8 12.34 -25.54 -1.26
CA ALA A 8 11.51 -25.00 -2.33
C ALA A 8 10.20 -24.52 -1.67
N VAL A 9 9.93 -23.22 -1.75
CA VAL A 9 8.58 -22.69 -1.53
C VAL A 9 7.68 -23.36 -2.57
N PRO A 10 6.53 -23.96 -2.19
CA PRO A 10 5.64 -24.57 -3.16
C PRO A 10 5.23 -23.54 -4.21
N ALA A 11 5.57 -23.77 -5.47
CA ALA A 11 5.06 -23.02 -6.60
C ALA A 11 3.55 -23.29 -6.66
N GLY A 12 2.72 -22.24 -6.38
CA GLY A 12 1.27 -22.35 -6.55
C GLY A 12 0.40 -21.61 -5.54
N MET A 13 0.95 -20.87 -4.58
CA MET A 13 0.11 -20.04 -3.74
C MET A 13 0.09 -18.63 -4.32
N ASP A 14 -0.91 -18.38 -5.18
CA ASP A 14 -1.21 -17.03 -5.69
C ASP A 14 -1.56 -16.16 -4.48
N ARG A 15 -0.65 -15.26 -4.11
CA ARG A 15 -0.75 -14.40 -2.93
C ARG A 15 -1.96 -13.46 -2.99
N ARG A 16 -2.66 -13.43 -4.14
CA ARG A 16 -3.83 -12.60 -4.39
C ARG A 16 -4.81 -13.31 -5.34
N LEU A 17 -5.61 -14.22 -4.82
CA LEU A 17 -6.76 -14.73 -5.57
C LEU A 17 -7.84 -13.63 -5.62
N PHE A 18 -7.80 -12.83 -6.69
CA PHE A 18 -8.95 -12.02 -7.09
C PHE A 18 -9.99 -12.96 -7.70
N CYS A 19 -11.06 -13.23 -6.99
CA CYS A 19 -12.19 -13.96 -7.57
C CYS A 19 -12.82 -13.13 -8.69
N MET A 20 -12.75 -13.63 -9.91
CA MET A 20 -13.54 -13.15 -11.04
C MET A 20 -15.02 -13.47 -10.80
N GLY A 21 -15.80 -12.44 -10.52
CA GLY A 21 -17.26 -12.49 -10.69
C GLY A 21 -17.62 -11.66 -11.92
N ALA A 22 -17.87 -12.30 -13.04
CA ALA A 22 -18.38 -11.64 -14.22
C ALA A 22 -19.85 -11.26 -14.00
N LEU A 23 -20.17 -9.97 -14.06
CA LEU A 23 -21.54 -9.50 -14.23
C LEU A 23 -21.56 -8.49 -15.39
N THR A 24 -22.21 -8.91 -16.46
CA THR A 24 -22.66 -8.12 -17.60
C THR A 24 -23.88 -7.27 -17.21
N GLY A 25 -23.89 -5.98 -17.56
CA GLY A 25 -25.10 -5.17 -17.40
C GLY A 25 -24.95 -3.71 -17.82
N MET A 26 -25.25 -3.46 -19.07
CA MET A 26 -25.97 -2.38 -19.76
C MET A 26 -25.76 -0.89 -19.42
N LEU A 27 -25.48 -0.17 -20.53
CA LEU A 27 -25.52 1.29 -20.75
C LEU A 27 -26.89 1.91 -20.43
N SER A 28 -26.87 3.15 -19.93
CA SER A 28 -27.83 4.17 -20.38
C SER A 28 -27.24 5.57 -20.25
N ALA A 29 -27.30 6.30 -21.33
CA ALA A 29 -26.93 7.71 -21.48
C ALA A 29 -28.13 8.61 -21.18
N CYS A 30 -27.89 9.81 -20.64
CA CYS A 30 -28.70 11.00 -20.94
C CYS A 30 -27.98 12.31 -20.70
N VAL A 31 -28.22 13.21 -21.63
CA VAL A 31 -27.72 14.52 -21.99
C VAL A 31 -28.41 15.66 -21.22
N GLY A 32 -27.77 16.83 -21.13
CA GLY A 32 -28.33 18.17 -20.88
C GLY A 32 -27.47 18.96 -19.92
N GLY A 33 -26.77 20.02 -20.22
CA GLY A 33 -27.07 21.29 -20.86
C GLY A 33 -27.46 22.33 -19.82
N ASP A 34 -26.60 23.28 -19.45
CA ASP A 34 -26.74 24.69 -19.79
C ASP A 34 -25.75 25.62 -19.07
N SER A 35 -25.43 26.69 -19.79
CA SER A 35 -24.49 27.74 -19.53
C SER A 35 -24.99 28.78 -18.52
N SER A 36 -24.10 29.45 -17.78
CA SER A 36 -24.24 30.86 -17.43
C SER A 36 -22.89 31.48 -17.09
N ALA A 37 -22.58 32.52 -17.85
CA ALA A 37 -21.49 33.42 -17.61
C ALA A 37 -21.82 34.44 -16.52
N THR A 38 -20.85 34.95 -15.77
CA THR A 38 -20.66 36.41 -15.55
C THR A 38 -19.59 36.76 -14.52
N ALA A 39 -18.85 37.82 -14.88
CA ALA A 39 -18.18 38.84 -14.10
C ALA A 39 -16.76 38.56 -13.57
N ALA A 40 -15.82 39.30 -14.15
CA ALA A 40 -14.48 39.55 -13.65
C ALA A 40 -14.49 40.50 -12.45
N PRO A 41 -13.58 40.36 -11.50
CA PRO A 41 -13.19 41.42 -10.59
C PRO A 41 -11.78 41.94 -10.86
N THR A 42 -11.66 43.18 -10.61
CA THR A 42 -10.60 44.17 -10.65
C THR A 42 -9.25 43.69 -10.11
N ALA A 43 -8.18 44.07 -10.82
CA ALA A 43 -6.78 43.86 -10.43
C ALA A 43 -6.41 44.68 -9.17
N THR A 44 -5.89 43.97 -8.19
CA THR A 44 -5.09 44.55 -7.11
C THR A 44 -3.62 44.16 -7.29
N GLY A 45 -2.72 45.10 -7.09
CA GLY A 45 -1.31 45.05 -7.39
C GLY A 45 -0.49 43.94 -6.69
N PRO A 46 0.76 43.72 -7.09
CA PRO A 46 1.55 42.56 -6.71
C PRO A 46 1.95 42.60 -5.21
N THR A 47 1.51 41.60 -4.48
CA THR A 47 2.04 41.28 -3.15
C THR A 47 3.45 40.66 -3.31
N PRO A 48 4.44 41.04 -2.49
CA PRO A 48 5.78 40.46 -2.61
C PRO A 48 5.75 38.96 -2.35
N SER A 49 6.41 38.21 -3.25
CA SER A 49 6.57 36.76 -3.20
C SER A 49 7.23 36.35 -1.87
N PRO A 50 6.69 35.41 -1.12
CA PRO A 50 7.37 34.89 0.07
C PRO A 50 8.68 34.19 -0.33
N ALA A 51 9.70 34.36 0.49
CA ALA A 51 10.99 33.69 0.31
C ALA A 51 10.80 32.17 0.19
N PRO A 52 11.58 31.48 -0.65
CA PRO A 52 11.49 30.03 -0.80
C PRO A 52 11.69 29.35 0.56
N ALA A 53 10.78 28.46 0.93
CA ALA A 53 10.89 27.63 2.10
C ALA A 53 12.18 26.81 2.01
N PRO A 54 12.89 26.56 3.14
CA PRO A 54 14.09 25.76 3.14
C PRO A 54 13.81 24.38 2.54
N THR A 55 14.63 23.95 1.61
CA THR A 55 14.56 22.64 0.99
C THR A 55 14.61 21.58 2.10
N PRO A 56 13.61 20.72 2.26
CA PRO A 56 13.62 19.70 3.30
C PRO A 56 14.86 18.81 3.10
N THR A 57 15.60 18.60 4.18
CA THR A 57 16.73 17.66 4.22
C THR A 57 16.24 16.30 3.70
N PRO A 58 16.98 15.62 2.81
CA PRO A 58 16.57 14.31 2.32
C PRO A 58 16.35 13.36 3.50
N ALA A 59 15.14 12.85 3.64
CA ALA A 59 14.87 11.77 4.56
C ALA A 59 15.72 10.57 4.12
N GLN A 60 16.49 9.99 5.06
CA GLN A 60 17.40 8.90 4.72
C GLN A 60 16.62 7.60 4.53
N ILE A 61 16.92 6.89 3.46
CA ILE A 61 16.44 5.55 3.20
C ILE A 61 17.63 4.59 3.19
N GLY A 62 17.68 3.71 4.17
CA GLY A 62 18.65 2.63 4.27
C GLY A 62 20.12 3.02 4.13
N THR A 63 20.98 2.19 4.65
CA THR A 63 22.43 2.30 4.45
C THR A 63 23.01 0.91 4.24
N GLY A 64 24.09 0.80 3.47
CA GLY A 64 24.75 -0.48 3.23
C GLY A 64 23.92 -1.42 2.33
N ALA A 65 23.82 -2.69 2.71
CA ALA A 65 23.20 -3.74 1.91
C ALA A 65 21.68 -3.60 1.78
N ILE A 66 20.99 -2.95 2.74
CA ILE A 66 19.54 -2.70 2.69
C ILE A 66 19.34 -1.24 2.34
N SER A 67 19.28 -0.93 1.06
CA SER A 67 19.24 0.43 0.54
C SER A 67 18.51 0.49 -0.81
N TRP A 68 18.14 1.70 -1.21
CA TRP A 68 17.57 1.92 -2.55
C TRP A 68 18.45 1.39 -3.69
N PRO A 69 19.79 1.67 -3.74
CA PRO A 69 20.64 1.13 -4.81
C PRO A 69 20.64 -0.41 -4.88
N ALA A 70 20.64 -1.09 -3.74
CA ALA A 70 20.57 -2.54 -3.71
C ALA A 70 19.21 -3.06 -4.22
N PHE A 71 18.10 -2.43 -3.77
CA PHE A 71 16.76 -2.78 -4.23
C PHE A 71 16.59 -2.50 -5.74
N SER A 72 16.95 -1.31 -6.20
CA SER A 72 16.80 -0.94 -7.60
C SER A 72 17.67 -1.80 -8.54
N GLY A 73 18.88 -2.17 -8.09
CA GLY A 73 19.74 -3.08 -8.83
C GLY A 73 19.18 -4.49 -8.99
N ALA A 74 18.34 -4.95 -8.05
CA ALA A 74 17.77 -6.30 -8.07
C ALA A 74 16.40 -6.36 -8.75
N PHE A 75 15.56 -5.32 -8.63
CA PHE A 75 14.14 -5.40 -8.96
C PHE A 75 13.62 -4.31 -9.90
N LEU A 76 14.41 -3.30 -10.25
CA LEU A 76 14.02 -2.27 -11.21
C LEU A 76 14.66 -2.54 -12.57
N ASP A 77 13.84 -2.80 -13.59
CA ASP A 77 14.36 -2.95 -14.94
C ASP A 77 14.62 -1.58 -15.62
N PRO A 78 15.39 -1.56 -16.74
CA PRO A 78 15.73 -0.30 -17.42
C PRO A 78 14.53 0.50 -17.92
N SER A 79 13.39 -0.13 -18.19
CA SER A 79 12.17 0.57 -18.64
C SER A 79 11.49 1.37 -17.53
N GLY A 80 11.86 1.15 -16.28
CA GLY A 80 11.18 1.71 -15.11
C GLY A 80 10.15 0.78 -14.48
N ARG A 81 10.10 -0.45 -14.90
CA ARG A 81 9.22 -1.47 -14.33
C ARG A 81 9.84 -2.10 -13.10
N VAL A 82 9.14 -2.09 -11.97
CA VAL A 82 9.49 -2.86 -10.78
C VAL A 82 8.96 -4.29 -10.96
N VAL A 83 9.85 -5.26 -10.88
CA VAL A 83 9.59 -6.67 -11.23
C VAL A 83 9.48 -7.52 -9.98
N ASP A 84 8.35 -8.20 -9.80
CA ASP A 84 8.20 -9.25 -8.81
C ASP A 84 8.84 -10.55 -9.36
N THR A 85 10.08 -10.78 -8.97
CA THR A 85 10.88 -11.92 -9.43
C THR A 85 10.42 -13.25 -8.86
N GLY A 86 9.66 -13.22 -7.77
CA GLY A 86 9.08 -14.38 -7.10
C GLY A 86 7.72 -14.81 -7.66
N ASN A 87 7.11 -14.00 -8.55
CA ASN A 87 5.75 -14.20 -9.03
C ASN A 87 5.66 -14.03 -10.56
N ASN A 88 6.27 -14.93 -11.32
CA ASN A 88 6.25 -14.96 -12.79
C ASN A 88 6.65 -13.64 -13.46
N LEU A 89 7.51 -12.87 -12.85
CA LEU A 89 8.01 -11.58 -13.35
C LEU A 89 6.90 -10.55 -13.60
N ILE A 90 5.78 -10.65 -12.90
CA ILE A 90 4.71 -9.63 -12.99
C ILE A 90 5.14 -8.32 -12.36
N SER A 91 4.36 -7.29 -12.60
CA SER A 91 4.46 -6.00 -11.88
C SER A 91 3.09 -5.59 -11.37
N HIS A 92 3.06 -4.95 -10.24
CA HIS A 92 1.83 -4.45 -9.64
C HIS A 92 1.92 -2.94 -9.39
N SER A 93 0.76 -2.27 -9.35
CA SER A 93 0.69 -0.85 -8.99
C SER A 93 1.29 -0.58 -7.61
N GLU A 94 1.09 -1.50 -6.65
CA GLU A 94 1.71 -1.46 -5.33
C GLU A 94 3.26 -1.47 -5.42
N GLY A 95 3.82 -2.38 -6.24
CA GLY A 95 5.28 -2.48 -6.45
C GLY A 95 5.87 -1.23 -7.08
N GLN A 96 5.19 -0.66 -8.08
CA GLN A 96 5.57 0.64 -8.65
C GLN A 96 5.54 1.74 -7.58
N GLY A 97 4.49 1.77 -6.78
CA GLY A 97 4.35 2.72 -5.67
C GLY A 97 5.48 2.60 -4.66
N TYR A 98 5.85 1.39 -4.24
CA TYR A 98 6.99 1.17 -3.35
C TYR A 98 8.30 1.68 -3.94
N GLY A 99 8.61 1.30 -5.18
CA GLY A 99 9.81 1.75 -5.87
C GLY A 99 9.87 3.27 -5.98
N MET A 100 8.77 3.91 -6.35
CA MET A 100 8.66 5.37 -6.47
C MET A 100 8.84 6.08 -5.11
N VAL A 101 8.23 5.58 -4.04
CA VAL A 101 8.45 6.11 -2.67
C VAL A 101 9.92 5.99 -2.30
N MET A 102 10.53 4.82 -2.46
CA MET A 102 11.94 4.58 -2.14
C MET A 102 12.88 5.48 -2.94
N ALA A 103 12.67 5.60 -4.26
CA ALA A 103 13.45 6.49 -5.13
C ALA A 103 13.32 7.96 -4.71
N CYS A 104 12.11 8.39 -4.34
CA CYS A 104 11.89 9.74 -3.84
C CYS A 104 12.68 10.00 -2.57
N TYR A 105 12.65 9.11 -1.58
CA TYR A 105 13.43 9.24 -0.34
C TYR A 105 14.92 9.19 -0.59
N ALA A 106 15.40 8.34 -1.51
CA ALA A 106 16.80 8.26 -1.90
C ALA A 106 17.29 9.49 -2.70
N GLY A 107 16.38 10.28 -3.26
CA GLY A 107 16.71 11.40 -4.13
C GLY A 107 17.02 11.01 -5.57
N ASP A 108 16.67 9.80 -5.98
CA ASP A 108 16.89 9.29 -7.34
C ASP A 108 15.74 9.72 -8.25
N ARG A 109 15.86 10.96 -8.76
CA ARG A 109 14.86 11.56 -9.66
C ARG A 109 14.72 10.81 -10.99
N ASP A 110 15.84 10.29 -11.51
CA ASP A 110 15.84 9.64 -12.81
C ASP A 110 15.15 8.29 -12.77
N ALA A 111 15.41 7.48 -11.76
CA ALA A 111 14.68 6.23 -11.55
C ALA A 111 13.19 6.49 -11.26
N PHE A 112 12.88 7.50 -10.43
CA PHE A 112 11.50 7.91 -10.19
C PHE A 112 10.78 8.27 -11.49
N GLY A 113 11.40 9.10 -12.33
CA GLY A 113 10.83 9.53 -13.61
C GLY A 113 10.54 8.36 -14.56
N ARG A 114 11.47 7.40 -14.67
CA ARG A 114 11.26 6.18 -15.47
C ARG A 114 10.13 5.32 -14.93
N MET A 115 10.08 5.11 -13.60
CA MET A 115 8.99 4.34 -12.97
C MET A 115 7.64 5.00 -13.18
N TRP A 116 7.55 6.32 -13.00
CA TRP A 116 6.31 7.04 -13.26
C TRP A 116 5.88 6.97 -14.72
N GLU A 117 6.82 7.17 -15.65
CA GLU A 117 6.51 7.08 -17.08
C GLU A 117 5.97 5.71 -17.49
N TRP A 118 6.63 4.64 -17.00
CA TRP A 118 6.13 3.28 -17.23
C TRP A 118 4.76 3.05 -16.59
N THR A 119 4.56 3.47 -15.35
CA THR A 119 3.29 3.32 -14.63
C THR A 119 2.16 4.06 -15.34
N ARG A 120 2.43 5.30 -15.73
CA ARG A 120 1.47 6.16 -16.41
C ARG A 120 1.03 5.60 -17.78
N THR A 121 1.97 5.09 -18.55
CA THR A 121 1.70 4.60 -19.91
C THR A 121 1.13 3.17 -19.92
N THR A 122 1.35 2.39 -18.85
CA THR A 122 0.98 0.98 -18.80
C THR A 122 -0.24 0.72 -17.91
N LEU A 123 -0.29 1.33 -16.73
CA LEU A 123 -1.29 0.99 -15.71
C LEU A 123 -2.35 2.07 -15.49
N LEU A 124 -2.05 3.36 -15.81
CA LEU A 124 -2.99 4.45 -15.52
C LEU A 124 -4.24 4.33 -16.38
N ARG A 125 -5.38 4.27 -15.71
CA ARG A 125 -6.70 4.23 -16.30
C ARG A 125 -7.22 5.66 -16.60
N PRO A 126 -8.17 5.82 -17.54
CA PRO A 126 -8.77 7.14 -17.83
C PRO A 126 -9.47 7.79 -16.64
N ASP A 127 -9.89 7.00 -15.63
CA ASP A 127 -10.59 7.45 -14.44
C ASP A 127 -9.68 7.87 -13.29
N GLY A 128 -8.37 7.80 -13.48
CA GLY A 128 -7.36 8.23 -12.51
C GLY A 128 -6.87 7.17 -11.54
N LEU A 129 -7.44 5.95 -11.54
CA LEU A 129 -6.92 4.79 -10.82
C LEU A 129 -5.92 4.02 -11.70
N LEU A 130 -5.23 3.04 -11.11
CA LEU A 130 -4.29 2.17 -11.82
C LEU A 130 -4.87 0.78 -11.98
N SER A 131 -4.72 0.15 -13.15
CA SER A 131 -4.83 -1.30 -13.22
C SER A 131 -3.79 -1.94 -12.32
N TRP A 132 -4.22 -2.89 -11.49
CA TRP A 132 -3.38 -3.37 -10.40
C TRP A 132 -2.19 -4.22 -10.86
N ARG A 133 -2.30 -4.87 -12.06
CA ARG A 133 -1.36 -5.90 -12.51
C ARG A 133 -0.96 -5.75 -13.98
N TYR A 134 0.32 -5.96 -14.23
CA TYR A 134 0.90 -6.23 -15.53
C TYR A 134 1.53 -7.63 -15.53
N ASP A 135 1.13 -8.47 -16.47
CA ASP A 135 1.65 -9.81 -16.65
C ASP A 135 2.34 -9.91 -18.03
N PRO A 136 3.69 -10.03 -18.08
CA PRO A 136 4.40 -10.05 -19.35
C PRO A 136 4.08 -11.28 -20.22
N ALA A 137 3.52 -12.34 -19.63
CA ALA A 137 3.12 -13.54 -20.36
C ALA A 137 1.69 -13.49 -20.90
N ALA A 138 0.88 -12.51 -20.48
CA ALA A 138 -0.51 -12.36 -20.91
C ALA A 138 -0.66 -11.52 -22.17
N THR A 139 -1.76 -11.74 -22.91
CA THR A 139 -2.13 -10.92 -24.07
C THR A 139 -3.60 -10.53 -23.98
N PRO A 140 -3.96 -9.25 -23.72
CA PRO A 140 -3.04 -8.14 -23.42
C PRO A 140 -2.32 -8.30 -22.07
N PRO A 141 -1.16 -7.65 -21.86
CA PRO A 141 -0.42 -7.77 -20.60
C PRO A 141 -1.15 -7.20 -19.38
N VAL A 142 -1.98 -6.19 -19.56
CA VAL A 142 -2.92 -5.66 -18.56
C VAL A 142 -4.29 -6.28 -18.89
N ASN A 143 -4.58 -7.41 -18.26
CA ASN A 143 -5.76 -8.23 -18.55
C ASN A 143 -6.82 -8.20 -17.44
N ASP A 144 -6.52 -7.54 -16.32
CA ASP A 144 -7.46 -7.25 -15.24
C ASP A 144 -7.54 -5.72 -15.06
N PRO A 145 -8.70 -5.11 -15.38
CA PRO A 145 -8.85 -3.66 -15.30
C PRO A 145 -9.09 -3.16 -13.88
N ASN A 146 -9.26 -4.03 -12.88
CA ASN A 146 -9.48 -3.58 -11.51
C ASN A 146 -8.24 -2.87 -10.97
N ASN A 147 -8.40 -2.06 -9.94
CA ASN A 147 -7.30 -1.43 -9.22
C ASN A 147 -6.88 -2.25 -8.00
N ALA A 148 -5.78 -1.85 -7.36
CA ALA A 148 -5.46 -2.17 -5.98
C ALA A 148 -5.24 -0.85 -5.23
N THR A 149 -6.10 -0.57 -4.26
CA THR A 149 -6.17 0.74 -3.62
C THR A 149 -4.89 1.11 -2.87
N ASP A 150 -4.15 0.13 -2.34
CA ASP A 150 -2.83 0.35 -1.74
C ASP A 150 -1.81 0.86 -2.78
N GLY A 151 -1.84 0.29 -4.00
CA GLY A 151 -1.01 0.75 -5.10
C GLY A 151 -1.35 2.18 -5.53
N ASP A 152 -2.65 2.50 -5.66
CA ASP A 152 -3.09 3.87 -5.97
C ASP A 152 -2.64 4.87 -4.89
N ILE A 153 -2.80 4.52 -3.61
CA ILE A 153 -2.36 5.35 -2.47
C ILE A 153 -0.85 5.58 -2.51
N LEU A 154 -0.06 4.52 -2.71
CA LEU A 154 1.40 4.61 -2.74
C LEU A 154 1.91 5.46 -3.90
N VAL A 155 1.34 5.29 -5.10
CA VAL A 155 1.73 6.09 -6.29
C VAL A 155 1.31 7.54 -6.13
N ALA A 156 0.08 7.81 -5.66
CA ALA A 156 -0.39 9.16 -5.39
C ALA A 156 0.48 9.87 -4.34
N TRP A 157 0.88 9.16 -3.28
CA TRP A 157 1.78 9.69 -2.26
C TRP A 157 3.17 9.97 -2.82
N ALA A 158 3.76 9.04 -3.57
CA ALA A 158 5.05 9.21 -4.20
C ALA A 158 5.08 10.42 -5.15
N LEU A 159 4.04 10.59 -5.96
CA LEU A 159 3.88 11.76 -6.86
C LEU A 159 3.78 13.06 -6.07
N GLY A 160 3.04 13.10 -4.97
CA GLY A 160 2.94 14.26 -4.09
C GLY A 160 4.27 14.65 -3.47
N LEU A 161 5.01 13.66 -2.94
CA LEU A 161 6.35 13.86 -2.40
C LEU A 161 7.33 14.36 -3.46
N ALA A 162 7.39 13.69 -4.60
CA ALA A 162 8.32 13.99 -5.68
C ALA A 162 7.98 15.32 -6.37
N GLY A 163 6.71 15.60 -6.57
CA GLY A 163 6.23 16.87 -7.12
C GLY A 163 6.64 18.06 -6.28
N THR A 164 6.53 17.94 -4.95
CA THR A 164 6.99 18.95 -4.01
C THR A 164 8.52 19.04 -4.00
N ARG A 165 9.20 17.92 -3.86
CA ARG A 165 10.67 17.86 -3.75
C ARG A 165 11.39 18.41 -4.97
N TRP A 166 10.91 18.10 -6.16
CA TRP A 166 11.58 18.44 -7.42
C TRP A 166 10.86 19.54 -8.22
N ASN A 167 9.88 20.21 -7.58
CA ASN A 167 9.09 21.28 -8.19
C ASN A 167 8.49 20.86 -9.54
N GLN A 168 7.71 19.76 -9.52
CA GLN A 168 7.04 19.20 -10.69
C GLN A 168 5.51 19.36 -10.57
N PRO A 169 4.92 20.45 -11.09
CA PRO A 169 3.49 20.72 -10.96
C PRO A 169 2.60 19.65 -11.59
N ASP A 170 3.04 19.03 -12.69
CA ASP A 170 2.28 17.97 -13.35
C ASP A 170 2.13 16.73 -12.45
N TRP A 171 3.17 16.40 -11.67
CA TRP A 171 3.10 15.28 -10.71
C TRP A 171 2.17 15.61 -9.53
N LEU A 172 2.14 16.87 -9.09
CA LEU A 172 1.18 17.32 -8.06
C LEU A 172 -0.25 17.26 -8.57
N THR A 173 -0.49 17.68 -9.82
CA THR A 173 -1.79 17.60 -10.46
C THR A 173 -2.26 16.15 -10.59
N GLN A 174 -1.38 15.25 -11.01
CA GLN A 174 -1.70 13.83 -11.11
C GLN A 174 -1.98 13.20 -9.73
N ALA A 175 -1.17 13.53 -8.71
CA ALA A 175 -1.40 13.09 -7.34
C ALA A 175 -2.78 13.53 -6.83
N ALA A 176 -3.19 14.77 -7.14
CA ALA A 176 -4.51 15.27 -6.76
C ALA A 176 -5.64 14.51 -7.47
N ALA A 177 -5.50 14.27 -8.79
CA ALA A 177 -6.48 13.49 -9.54
C ALA A 177 -6.64 12.06 -8.99
N MET A 178 -5.53 11.40 -8.65
CA MET A 178 -5.56 10.06 -8.06
C MET A 178 -6.23 10.07 -6.68
N ARG A 179 -5.94 11.05 -5.80
CA ARG A 179 -6.61 11.16 -4.49
C ARG A 179 -8.12 11.26 -4.63
N VAL A 180 -8.60 12.10 -5.56
CA VAL A 180 -10.04 12.25 -5.85
C VAL A 180 -10.63 10.95 -6.38
N ALA A 181 -9.94 10.26 -7.29
CA ALA A 181 -10.38 8.97 -7.83
C ALA A 181 -10.49 7.90 -6.73
N ILE A 182 -9.50 7.78 -5.84
CA ILE A 182 -9.53 6.85 -4.70
C ILE A 182 -10.75 7.11 -3.81
N LEU A 183 -10.95 8.37 -3.39
CA LEU A 183 -12.09 8.73 -2.52
C LEU A 183 -13.44 8.50 -3.17
N SER A 184 -13.56 8.67 -4.48
CA SER A 184 -14.82 8.52 -5.19
C SER A 184 -15.17 7.07 -5.55
N LYS A 185 -14.15 6.22 -5.77
CA LYS A 185 -14.33 4.88 -6.37
C LYS A 185 -13.90 3.73 -5.46
N ALA A 186 -12.91 3.95 -4.61
CA ALA A 186 -12.33 2.91 -3.77
C ALA A 186 -12.65 3.13 -2.28
N THR A 187 -13.82 3.69 -1.98
CA THR A 187 -14.35 3.82 -0.61
C THR A 187 -15.78 3.32 -0.51
N VAL A 188 -16.17 2.88 0.67
CA VAL A 188 -17.53 2.49 1.01
C VAL A 188 -17.97 3.19 2.28
N THR A 189 -19.25 3.61 2.34
CA THR A 189 -19.89 4.01 3.60
C THR A 189 -20.78 2.88 4.09
N LEU A 190 -20.39 2.27 5.20
CA LEU A 190 -21.10 1.14 5.80
C LEU A 190 -21.03 1.23 7.31
N ALA A 191 -22.11 0.87 8.02
CA ALA A 191 -22.20 0.97 9.48
C ALA A 191 -21.83 2.37 10.03
N GLY A 192 -22.13 3.44 9.30
CA GLY A 192 -21.80 4.83 9.67
C GLY A 192 -20.31 5.17 9.53
N ARG A 193 -19.51 4.36 8.83
CA ARG A 193 -18.08 4.53 8.62
C ARG A 193 -17.76 4.64 7.14
N ARG A 194 -16.84 5.55 6.78
CA ARG A 194 -16.27 5.64 5.43
C ARG A 194 -14.90 4.97 5.40
N LEU A 195 -14.81 3.84 4.72
CA LEU A 195 -13.64 2.96 4.74
C LEU A 195 -13.08 2.73 3.33
N LEU A 196 -11.78 2.46 3.26
CA LEU A 196 -11.11 2.07 2.02
C LEU A 196 -11.56 0.67 1.60
N LEU A 197 -11.99 0.53 0.34
CA LEU A 197 -12.12 -0.77 -0.31
C LEU A 197 -10.78 -1.21 -0.88
N PRO A 198 -10.52 -2.52 -0.95
CA PRO A 198 -9.30 -3.02 -1.59
C PRO A 198 -9.20 -2.70 -3.08
N ALA A 199 -10.35 -2.57 -3.76
CA ALA A 199 -10.46 -2.15 -5.15
C ALA A 199 -11.86 -1.60 -5.44
N GLU A 200 -12.04 -1.01 -6.63
CA GLU A 200 -13.33 -0.48 -7.10
C GLU A 200 -14.40 -1.56 -7.20
N PHE A 201 -14.02 -2.77 -7.64
CA PHE A 201 -14.98 -3.86 -7.90
C PHE A 201 -14.70 -5.09 -7.01
N GLY A 202 -15.77 -5.78 -6.61
CA GLY A 202 -15.72 -7.10 -6.01
C GLY A 202 -15.56 -7.14 -4.49
N PHE A 203 -15.52 -6.00 -3.79
CA PHE A 203 -15.27 -5.94 -2.35
C PHE A 203 -16.41 -5.37 -1.51
N ALA A 204 -17.47 -4.88 -2.14
CA ALA A 204 -18.66 -4.44 -1.46
C ALA A 204 -19.91 -5.02 -2.13
N THR A 205 -20.86 -5.41 -1.32
CA THR A 205 -22.22 -5.84 -1.70
C THR A 205 -23.22 -5.16 -0.78
N ASP A 206 -24.52 -5.34 -1.01
CA ASP A 206 -25.53 -4.80 -0.11
C ASP A 206 -25.35 -5.36 1.30
N GLY A 207 -25.02 -4.47 2.23
CA GLY A 207 -24.87 -4.78 3.65
C GLY A 207 -23.54 -5.42 4.07
N ARG A 208 -22.53 -5.55 3.21
CA ARG A 208 -21.21 -6.10 3.56
C ARG A 208 -20.09 -5.49 2.74
N ALA A 209 -18.91 -5.39 3.36
CA ALA A 209 -17.68 -5.02 2.69
C ALA A 209 -16.52 -5.90 3.16
N THR A 210 -15.71 -6.39 2.23
CA THR A 210 -14.41 -7.02 2.50
C THR A 210 -13.35 -5.94 2.46
N LEU A 211 -12.58 -5.82 3.52
CA LEU A 211 -11.58 -4.77 3.74
C LEU A 211 -10.20 -5.41 3.94
N ASN A 212 -9.15 -4.64 3.62
CA ASN A 212 -7.77 -5.03 3.93
C ASN A 212 -7.15 -4.01 4.91
N PRO A 213 -6.91 -4.38 6.18
CA PRO A 213 -6.31 -3.49 7.18
C PRO A 213 -4.95 -2.93 6.80
N ALA A 214 -4.17 -3.65 5.97
CA ALA A 214 -2.85 -3.22 5.54
C ALA A 214 -2.86 -2.10 4.48
N TYR A 215 -4.03 -1.74 3.94
CA TYR A 215 -4.16 -0.67 2.95
C TYR A 215 -4.16 0.74 3.56
N TYR A 216 -4.18 0.83 4.89
CA TYR A 216 -4.03 2.10 5.61
C TYR A 216 -2.56 2.48 5.74
N VAL A 217 -2.00 3.04 4.66
CA VAL A 217 -0.63 3.57 4.59
C VAL A 217 -0.60 4.93 5.28
N TRP A 218 -0.50 4.95 6.61
CA TRP A 218 -0.68 6.16 7.44
C TRP A 218 0.14 7.37 6.99
N PRO A 219 1.45 7.25 6.64
CA PRO A 219 2.21 8.41 6.17
C PRO A 219 1.62 9.03 4.89
N ALA A 220 1.05 8.21 4.01
CA ALA A 220 0.39 8.69 2.80
C ALA A 220 -0.92 9.41 3.12
N LEU A 221 -1.77 8.80 3.96
CA LEU A 221 -3.06 9.37 4.35
C LEU A 221 -2.91 10.70 5.08
N ASP A 222 -1.92 10.81 5.97
CA ASP A 222 -1.59 12.06 6.66
C ASP A 222 -1.09 13.14 5.69
N ALA A 223 -0.25 12.75 4.73
CA ALA A 223 0.20 13.67 3.68
C ALA A 223 -0.97 14.15 2.82
N PHE A 224 -1.91 13.29 2.47
CA PHE A 224 -3.10 13.65 1.70
C PHE A 224 -3.98 14.63 2.48
N HIS A 225 -4.27 14.34 3.74
CA HIS A 225 -5.04 15.26 4.59
C HIS A 225 -4.35 16.63 4.74
N LYS A 226 -3.03 16.65 4.93
CA LYS A 226 -2.25 17.88 5.05
C LYS A 226 -2.24 18.71 3.76
N LEU A 227 -2.16 18.06 2.59
CA LEU A 227 -2.15 18.73 1.29
C LEU A 227 -3.53 19.25 0.90
N ALA A 228 -4.59 18.58 1.30
CA ALA A 228 -5.96 18.90 0.92
C ALA A 228 -6.95 18.65 2.08
N PRO A 229 -6.96 19.53 3.11
CA PRO A 229 -7.73 19.31 4.33
C PRO A 229 -9.25 19.17 4.15
N GLY A 230 -9.80 19.60 3.01
CA GLY A 230 -11.24 19.53 2.71
C GLY A 230 -11.67 18.34 1.88
N GLU A 231 -10.76 17.46 1.45
CA GLU A 231 -11.11 16.33 0.57
C GLU A 231 -11.82 15.16 1.30
N GLY A 232 -11.72 15.05 2.64
CA GLY A 232 -12.36 13.98 3.43
C GLY A 232 -11.41 12.86 3.85
N TRP A 233 -10.09 13.08 3.74
CA TRP A 233 -9.08 12.13 4.23
C TRP A 233 -9.05 12.01 5.76
N ASP A 234 -9.46 13.04 6.48
CA ASP A 234 -9.66 13.03 7.93
C ASP A 234 -10.69 11.98 8.37
N THR A 235 -11.77 11.83 7.61
CA THR A 235 -12.78 10.81 7.84
C THR A 235 -12.20 9.40 7.59
N ILE A 236 -11.47 9.20 6.49
CA ILE A 236 -10.79 7.93 6.20
C ILE A 236 -9.77 7.57 7.29
N ILE A 237 -9.01 8.56 7.78
CA ILE A 237 -8.04 8.38 8.88
C ILE A 237 -8.76 7.99 10.18
N THR A 238 -9.83 8.69 10.53
CA THR A 238 -10.61 8.43 11.75
C THR A 238 -11.26 7.05 11.71
N ASP A 239 -11.95 6.73 10.61
CA ASP A 239 -12.66 5.47 10.47
C ASP A 239 -11.70 4.28 10.24
N GLY A 240 -10.57 4.50 9.58
CA GLY A 240 -9.50 3.50 9.48
C GLY A 240 -8.86 3.22 10.84
N THR A 241 -8.66 4.23 11.68
CA THR A 241 -8.18 4.04 13.05
C THR A 241 -9.17 3.22 13.88
N TRP A 242 -10.47 3.50 13.75
CA TRP A 242 -11.52 2.66 14.34
C TRP A 242 -11.44 1.22 13.83
N LEU A 243 -11.35 1.00 12.51
CA LEU A 243 -11.25 -0.35 11.92
C LEU A 243 -10.08 -1.13 12.54
N LEU A 244 -8.87 -0.57 12.54
CA LEU A 244 -7.68 -1.26 13.05
C LEU A 244 -7.69 -1.43 14.59
N THR A 245 -8.49 -0.65 15.29
CA THR A 245 -8.70 -0.83 16.73
C THR A 245 -9.69 -1.94 17.03
N GLN A 246 -10.71 -2.13 16.19
CA GLN A 246 -11.77 -3.12 16.40
C GLN A 246 -11.49 -4.47 15.71
N ALA A 247 -10.80 -4.48 14.56
CA ALA A 247 -10.49 -5.69 13.79
C ALA A 247 -9.32 -6.46 14.44
N ARG A 248 -9.58 -7.00 15.62
CA ARG A 248 -8.65 -7.77 16.47
C ARG A 248 -9.25 -9.09 16.83
N PHE A 249 -8.60 -10.18 16.44
CA PHE A 249 -9.17 -11.50 16.47
C PHE A 249 -8.29 -12.51 17.20
N GLY A 250 -8.92 -13.57 17.68
CA GLY A 250 -8.27 -14.69 18.35
C GLY A 250 -7.60 -14.33 19.68
N GLN A 251 -6.82 -15.27 20.20
CA GLN A 251 -6.16 -15.16 21.50
C GLN A 251 -5.19 -13.96 21.57
N HIS A 252 -4.49 -13.68 20.47
CA HIS A 252 -3.47 -12.65 20.42
C HIS A 252 -4.00 -11.28 19.92
N GLN A 253 -5.32 -11.16 19.71
CA GLN A 253 -5.97 -9.92 19.26
C GLN A 253 -5.32 -9.32 18.00
N LEU A 254 -4.93 -10.19 17.04
CA LEU A 254 -4.24 -9.81 15.82
C LEU A 254 -5.25 -9.38 14.74
N PRO A 255 -4.89 -8.43 13.88
CA PRO A 255 -5.65 -8.21 12.65
C PRO A 255 -5.45 -9.39 11.70
N THR A 256 -6.39 -9.59 10.77
CA THR A 256 -6.20 -10.55 9.67
C THR A 256 -5.89 -9.82 8.36
N ASP A 257 -5.36 -10.57 7.39
CA ASP A 257 -5.11 -10.03 6.04
C ASP A 257 -6.40 -9.45 5.44
N TRP A 258 -7.53 -10.11 5.69
CA TRP A 258 -8.83 -9.73 5.17
C TRP A 258 -9.90 -9.75 6.27
N VAL A 259 -10.71 -8.69 6.30
CA VAL A 259 -11.77 -8.48 7.30
C VAL A 259 -13.08 -8.20 6.58
N GLU A 260 -14.17 -8.82 7.02
CA GLU A 260 -15.51 -8.46 6.60
C GLU A 260 -16.15 -7.52 7.64
N LEU A 261 -16.71 -6.42 7.16
CA LEU A 261 -17.63 -5.54 7.92
C LEU A 261 -19.04 -5.75 7.43
N ALA A 262 -19.98 -6.01 8.35
CA ALA A 262 -21.40 -6.07 8.07
C ALA A 262 -22.10 -4.73 8.37
N ALA A 263 -23.32 -4.55 7.82
CA ALA A 263 -24.11 -3.33 7.99
C ALA A 263 -24.46 -3.00 9.45
N ASP A 264 -24.51 -4.00 10.32
CA ASP A 264 -24.73 -3.84 11.76
C ASP A 264 -23.48 -3.43 12.54
N GLY A 265 -22.34 -3.27 11.85
CA GLY A 265 -21.05 -2.92 12.43
C GLY A 265 -20.23 -4.13 12.91
N THR A 266 -20.72 -5.35 12.72
CA THR A 266 -19.99 -6.56 13.08
C THR A 266 -18.77 -6.73 12.20
N LEU A 267 -17.58 -6.93 12.83
CA LEU A 267 -16.31 -7.25 12.18
C LEU A 267 -15.96 -8.72 12.43
N ARG A 268 -15.49 -9.39 11.39
CA ARG A 268 -14.95 -10.76 11.48
C ARG A 268 -13.85 -10.96 10.43
N PRO A 269 -12.96 -11.97 10.58
CA PRO A 269 -12.13 -12.40 9.47
C PRO A 269 -13.01 -12.71 8.25
N ALA A 270 -12.59 -12.30 7.05
CA ALA A 270 -13.37 -12.51 5.84
C ALA A 270 -13.59 -14.02 5.62
N PRO A 271 -14.86 -14.50 5.47
CA PRO A 271 -15.16 -15.92 5.52
C PRO A 271 -14.68 -16.72 4.30
N ASP A 272 -14.43 -16.04 3.20
CA ASP A 272 -13.89 -16.60 1.94
C ASP A 272 -12.36 -16.56 1.86
N ARG A 273 -11.70 -16.18 2.94
CA ARG A 273 -10.24 -16.04 3.06
C ARG A 273 -9.72 -16.78 4.27
N SER A 274 -8.43 -17.13 4.24
CA SER A 274 -7.76 -17.64 5.43
C SER A 274 -7.72 -16.56 6.52
N PRO A 275 -8.10 -16.88 7.76
CA PRO A 275 -8.11 -15.91 8.86
C PRO A 275 -6.70 -15.70 9.42
N TRP A 276 -5.76 -15.34 8.55
CA TRP A 276 -4.36 -15.22 8.89
C TRP A 276 -3.96 -13.79 9.25
N PHE A 277 -3.19 -13.66 10.31
CA PHE A 277 -2.22 -12.59 10.44
C PHE A 277 -0.98 -13.05 9.67
N GLY A 278 -0.84 -12.57 8.45
CA GLY A 278 0.07 -13.14 7.46
C GLY A 278 0.62 -12.09 6.50
N PHE A 279 0.57 -12.38 5.23
CA PHE A 279 1.32 -11.64 4.20
C PHE A 279 0.89 -10.19 4.00
N ASP A 280 -0.38 -9.85 4.23
CA ASP A 280 -0.86 -8.46 4.18
C ASP A 280 -0.80 -7.81 5.56
N ALA A 281 -1.35 -8.47 6.59
CA ALA A 281 -1.53 -7.90 7.92
C ALA A 281 -0.21 -7.54 8.61
N VAL A 282 0.91 -8.17 8.24
CA VAL A 282 2.25 -7.79 8.75
C VAL A 282 2.66 -6.36 8.39
N ARG A 283 2.02 -5.74 7.38
CA ARG A 283 2.22 -4.32 7.05
C ARG A 283 1.47 -3.36 8.00
N VAL A 284 0.47 -3.85 8.73
CA VAL A 284 -0.24 -3.01 9.71
C VAL A 284 0.71 -2.43 10.76
N PRO A 285 1.54 -3.22 11.49
CA PRO A 285 2.51 -2.66 12.42
C PRO A 285 3.59 -1.82 11.73
N LEU A 286 4.01 -2.14 10.51
CA LEU A 286 4.95 -1.31 9.74
C LEU A 286 4.39 0.09 9.52
N TYR A 287 3.23 0.20 8.91
CA TYR A 287 2.64 1.51 8.60
C TYR A 287 2.21 2.27 9.85
N ALA A 288 1.74 1.56 10.88
CA ALA A 288 1.44 2.17 12.18
C ALA A 288 2.69 2.81 12.80
N GLN A 289 3.84 2.13 12.74
CA GLN A 289 5.11 2.67 13.24
C GLN A 289 5.58 3.87 12.41
N LEU A 290 5.56 3.74 11.08
CA LEU A 290 5.97 4.82 10.17
C LEU A 290 5.06 6.06 10.28
N GLY A 291 3.78 5.88 10.59
CA GLY A 291 2.80 6.96 10.75
C GLY A 291 2.65 7.46 12.19
N GLY A 292 3.55 7.08 13.13
CA GLY A 292 3.48 7.55 14.52
C GLY A 292 2.27 7.01 15.31
N ARG A 293 1.68 5.89 14.89
CA ARG A 293 0.49 5.26 15.51
C ARG A 293 0.84 3.91 16.16
N SER A 294 1.92 3.86 16.94
CA SER A 294 2.45 2.64 17.56
C SER A 294 1.39 1.83 18.35
N GLY A 295 0.36 2.49 18.89
CA GLY A 295 -0.77 1.83 19.55
C GLY A 295 -1.54 0.86 18.64
N LEU A 296 -1.58 1.08 17.33
CA LEU A 296 -2.20 0.17 16.37
C LEU A 296 -1.32 -1.06 16.08
N ALA A 297 0.00 -0.94 16.25
CA ALA A 297 0.95 -2.04 16.12
C ALA A 297 0.97 -2.98 17.34
N ARG A 298 0.44 -2.54 18.47
CA ARG A 298 0.58 -3.19 19.78
C ARG A 298 0.27 -4.69 19.78
N PRO A 299 -0.84 -5.20 19.21
CA PRO A 299 -1.11 -6.63 19.24
C PRO A 299 -0.03 -7.48 18.54
N ALA A 300 0.46 -7.03 17.38
CA ALA A 300 1.54 -7.72 16.67
C ALA A 300 2.85 -7.67 17.46
N VAL A 301 3.15 -6.51 18.06
CA VAL A 301 4.35 -6.32 18.92
C VAL A 301 4.31 -7.28 20.11
N GLU A 302 3.19 -7.36 20.84
CA GLU A 302 3.01 -8.27 21.98
C GLU A 302 3.14 -9.73 21.55
N TYR A 303 2.55 -10.11 20.43
CA TYR A 303 2.68 -11.45 19.87
C TYR A 303 4.14 -11.80 19.56
N TRP A 304 4.84 -10.97 18.82
CA TRP A 304 6.24 -11.19 18.46
C TRP A 304 7.20 -11.18 19.66
N GLN A 305 6.94 -10.32 20.65
CA GLN A 305 7.67 -10.33 21.92
C GLN A 305 7.48 -11.65 22.66
N GLY A 306 6.25 -12.18 22.69
CA GLY A 306 5.94 -13.47 23.27
C GLY A 306 6.69 -14.62 22.60
N GLN A 307 6.72 -14.65 21.25
CA GLN A 307 7.47 -15.66 20.49
C GLN A 307 8.97 -15.61 20.83
N ARG A 308 9.56 -14.41 20.82
CA ARG A 308 10.99 -14.24 21.17
C ARG A 308 11.29 -14.62 22.61
N ALA A 309 10.45 -14.23 23.56
CA ALA A 309 10.62 -14.57 24.96
C ALA A 309 10.55 -16.10 25.23
N ALA A 310 9.74 -16.80 24.43
CA ALA A 310 9.65 -18.25 24.45
C ALA A 310 10.79 -18.95 23.69
N GLY A 311 11.72 -18.20 23.09
CA GLY A 311 12.79 -18.76 22.24
C GLY A 311 12.29 -19.39 20.95
N GLN A 312 11.08 -18.99 20.49
CA GLN A 312 10.45 -19.53 19.30
C GLN A 312 10.76 -18.66 18.08
N THR A 313 10.84 -19.31 16.92
CA THR A 313 10.90 -18.62 15.63
C THR A 313 9.55 -17.97 15.32
N ILE A 314 9.56 -16.75 14.84
CA ILE A 314 8.35 -16.08 14.36
C ILE A 314 7.87 -16.81 13.10
N PRO A 315 6.64 -17.36 13.08
CA PRO A 315 6.11 -18.05 11.91
C PRO A 315 5.71 -17.06 10.81
N ALA A 316 5.67 -17.52 9.57
CA ALA A 316 5.27 -16.68 8.43
C ALA A 316 3.82 -16.19 8.51
N TRP A 317 2.95 -16.93 9.15
CA TRP A 317 1.57 -16.57 9.45
C TRP A 317 1.06 -17.32 10.70
N ILE A 318 0.03 -16.76 11.31
CA ILE A 318 -0.80 -17.44 12.32
C ILE A 318 -2.27 -17.32 11.95
N ASP A 319 -2.98 -18.44 12.00
CA ASP A 319 -4.45 -18.48 11.92
C ASP A 319 -5.03 -18.01 13.25
N VAL A 320 -5.71 -16.85 13.23
CA VAL A 320 -6.20 -16.23 14.47
C VAL A 320 -7.34 -16.99 15.11
N ALA A 321 -8.06 -17.82 14.35
CA ALA A 321 -9.20 -18.59 14.86
C ALA A 321 -8.77 -19.88 15.55
N SER A 322 -7.84 -20.61 14.95
CA SER A 322 -7.37 -21.91 15.46
C SER A 322 -6.09 -21.81 16.29
N GLY A 323 -5.29 -20.76 16.11
CA GLY A 323 -3.95 -20.64 16.67
C GLY A 323 -2.89 -21.44 15.91
N ALA A 324 -3.23 -22.11 14.80
CA ALA A 324 -2.27 -22.80 13.96
C ALA A 324 -1.30 -21.83 13.29
N THR A 325 -0.05 -22.24 13.17
CA THR A 325 1.01 -21.42 12.57
C THR A 325 1.62 -22.08 11.35
N ALA A 326 2.27 -21.26 10.50
CA ALA A 326 3.12 -21.80 9.45
C ALA A 326 4.19 -22.75 10.03
N ASP A 327 4.53 -23.77 9.27
CA ASP A 327 5.63 -24.70 9.56
C ASP A 327 7.00 -24.16 9.13
N TYR A 328 7.02 -22.89 8.64
CA TYR A 328 8.22 -22.17 8.23
C TYR A 328 8.27 -20.76 8.83
N ALA A 329 9.50 -20.24 8.93
CA ALA A 329 9.77 -18.94 9.53
C ALA A 329 9.27 -17.76 8.68
N ALA A 330 9.02 -16.66 9.36
CA ALA A 330 8.79 -15.36 8.74
C ALA A 330 9.97 -14.96 7.81
N SER A 331 9.66 -14.20 6.77
CA SER A 331 10.66 -13.70 5.83
C SER A 331 11.59 -12.65 6.47
N ALA A 332 12.75 -12.42 5.84
CA ALA A 332 13.65 -11.34 6.24
C ALA A 332 12.96 -9.96 6.27
N GLY A 333 11.94 -9.76 5.44
CA GLY A 333 11.11 -8.54 5.45
C GLY A 333 10.28 -8.40 6.72
N VAL A 334 9.63 -9.47 7.16
CA VAL A 334 8.88 -9.48 8.43
C VAL A 334 9.83 -9.32 9.61
N GLU A 335 10.99 -9.97 9.61
CA GLU A 335 12.01 -9.81 10.66
C GLU A 335 12.53 -8.36 10.74
N ALA A 336 12.62 -7.64 9.61
CA ALA A 336 12.93 -6.22 9.60
C ALA A 336 11.82 -5.37 10.25
N ILE A 337 10.55 -5.70 10.02
CA ILE A 337 9.42 -5.05 10.70
C ILE A 337 9.45 -5.34 12.22
N VAL A 338 9.75 -6.57 12.60
CA VAL A 338 9.88 -6.96 14.01
C VAL A 338 11.03 -6.18 14.67
N ALA A 339 12.19 -6.05 13.99
CA ALA A 339 13.29 -5.24 14.50
C ALA A 339 12.92 -3.75 14.65
N LEU A 340 12.14 -3.21 13.72
CA LEU A 340 11.65 -1.83 13.77
C LEU A 340 10.70 -1.60 14.95
N THR A 341 9.82 -2.55 15.25
CA THR A 341 8.68 -2.37 16.18
C THR A 341 8.94 -2.93 17.58
N VAL A 342 9.65 -4.05 17.67
CA VAL A 342 9.99 -4.73 18.93
C VAL A 342 11.41 -4.38 19.38
N GLY A 343 12.30 -4.07 18.43
CA GLY A 343 13.74 -3.91 18.66
C GLY A 343 14.54 -5.17 18.28
N GLY A 344 15.85 -5.10 18.46
CA GLY A 344 16.79 -6.16 18.07
C GLY A 344 17.45 -5.88 16.72
N THR A 345 18.13 -6.89 16.18
CA THR A 345 18.92 -6.77 14.95
C THR A 345 18.08 -7.16 13.74
N ALA A 346 17.95 -6.25 12.77
CA ALA A 346 17.36 -6.56 11.47
C ALA A 346 18.30 -7.45 10.64
N PRO A 347 17.80 -8.26 9.70
CA PRO A 347 18.62 -8.99 8.75
C PRO A 347 19.58 -8.06 8.00
N ALA A 348 20.87 -8.45 7.90
CA ALA A 348 21.92 -7.58 7.39
C ALA A 348 22.02 -7.54 5.86
N ALA A 349 21.46 -8.52 5.15
CA ALA A 349 21.49 -8.62 3.69
C ALA A 349 20.09 -8.40 3.11
N LEU A 350 20.04 -7.73 1.95
CA LEU A 350 18.79 -7.64 1.19
C LEU A 350 18.38 -9.04 0.71
N SER A 351 17.10 -9.36 0.86
CA SER A 351 16.53 -10.61 0.38
C SER A 351 16.50 -10.65 -1.15
N ASP A 352 16.69 -11.84 -1.72
CA ASP A 352 16.41 -12.16 -3.13
C ASP A 352 14.91 -12.41 -3.40
N ASP A 353 14.10 -12.57 -2.35
CA ASP A 353 12.64 -12.51 -2.49
C ASP A 353 12.20 -11.05 -2.57
N TYR A 354 11.51 -10.72 -3.65
CA TYR A 354 11.06 -9.37 -3.95
C TYR A 354 10.26 -8.74 -2.79
N TYR A 355 9.26 -9.46 -2.27
CA TYR A 355 8.38 -8.89 -1.26
C TYR A 355 9.09 -8.70 0.09
N ALA A 356 9.96 -9.65 0.46
CA ALA A 356 10.79 -9.49 1.65
C ALA A 356 11.74 -8.30 1.52
N ALA A 357 12.35 -8.11 0.34
CA ALA A 357 13.22 -6.95 0.07
C ALA A 357 12.47 -5.62 0.17
N VAL A 358 11.24 -5.54 -0.37
CA VAL A 358 10.36 -4.37 -0.20
C VAL A 358 10.18 -4.04 1.27
N LEU A 359 9.77 -5.01 2.08
CA LEU A 359 9.51 -4.79 3.52
C LEU A 359 10.78 -4.39 4.28
N GLN A 360 11.94 -4.98 3.93
CA GLN A 360 13.23 -4.61 4.54
C GLN A 360 13.56 -3.13 4.28
N VAL A 361 13.43 -2.67 3.04
CA VAL A 361 13.75 -1.26 2.71
C VAL A 361 12.72 -0.31 3.32
N LEU A 362 11.43 -0.64 3.28
CA LEU A 362 10.38 0.16 3.92
C LEU A 362 10.58 0.29 5.42
N ALA A 363 11.06 -0.75 6.11
CA ALA A 363 11.35 -0.70 7.54
C ALA A 363 12.50 0.28 7.89
N THR A 364 13.27 0.74 6.90
CA THR A 364 14.32 1.76 7.08
C THR A 364 13.84 3.18 6.86
N LEU A 365 12.62 3.38 6.33
CA LEU A 365 12.08 4.72 6.08
C LEU A 365 11.97 5.54 7.37
N ARG A 366 12.20 6.83 7.22
CA ARG A 366 11.96 7.84 8.27
C ARG A 366 11.15 8.97 7.62
N PRO A 367 9.81 8.82 7.55
CA PRO A 367 8.89 9.78 6.94
C PRO A 367 8.87 11.12 7.69
#